data_1b37a4f014bd8327a97aa855fa9400bc
#
_entry.id   1b37a4f014bd8327a97aa855fa9400bc
#
_cell.length_a   1.000
_cell.length_b   1.000
_cell.length_c   1.000
_cell.angle_alpha   90.00
_cell.angle_beta   90.00
_cell.angle_gamma   90.00
#
_symmetry.space_group_name_H-M   'P 1'
#
loop_
_entity.id
_entity.type
_entity.pdbx_description
1 polymer ?
#
loop_
_entity_poly.entity_id
_entity_poly.type
_entity_poly.pdbx_seq_one_letter_code
_entity_poly.pdbx_strand_id
1 'polypeptide(L)'
;MARLSETQPGKPFVCXXXXADRDRFIMSNGHGSMLVYSLLHLTGYDLSIDDLKNFRQLHSRTPGHPEYGYTPGIETTTGPLGQGFANAVGFAAAEKTLAAQFNRPGHSIVDHHTYVFMGDGCMMEGISHEAASLAGTLQLNKLIAFYDDNGISIDGEVEGWFTDDTPKRFESYGWLVIRNVDGHDPEEIKTAIETARKSDQPTLICCKTTIGFGSPNKQGKEESHGAPLGADEIALTRAALKWNYGPFEIPADIYAEWNGKEKGLAAEAEWDQRFADYSAAFPELANDFIRRMSGQLPADFAEKSAAYVAEVNAKGETIASRKASQNALGALGPLLPEILGGSADLAGSNLTIWKGCKSITGEDPNGNYLHYGVREFGMGAMMNGIALHGGFVPYGATFLIFMEYARNAVRMASLMKKRVIYVFTHDSIGLGEDGPTHQPIEQLTSLRTTPNLDTWRPADAVESAVAWKHAIERDDGPSALIFSRQNLTHQARDEKQLSYIARGGYVLRDCAAEPELILIATGSEVGLAVQAYDKLTEQGRNVRVVSMPCTSIFEAQDAAYKQAVLPLQVSARIAIEAAHADYWYKYVGLEGRVIGMTTFGESAPAPALFEEFGFTLENVLSTAEELLED
;
A
#
# COMPACT_ATOMS: atom_id res chain seq x y z
N MET A 1 -8.70 15.40 19.26
CA MET A 1 -9.54 15.56 18.06
C MET A 1 -8.90 16.54 17.12
N ALA A 2 -8.88 16.22 15.82
CA ALA A 2 -8.29 17.11 14.83
C ALA A 2 -9.13 18.39 14.67
N ARG A 3 -8.46 19.48 14.34
CA ARG A 3 -9.12 20.72 13.95
C ARG A 3 -10.06 20.44 12.79
N LEU A 4 -11.32 20.84 12.92
CA LEU A 4 -12.24 20.90 11.80
C LEU A 4 -11.87 22.15 11.00
N SER A 5 -10.90 22.00 10.10
CA SER A 5 -10.48 23.13 9.28
C SER A 5 -11.57 23.47 8.27
N GLU A 6 -12.00 24.72 8.23
CA GLU A 6 -12.71 25.24 7.09
C GLU A 6 -11.72 25.25 5.92
N THR A 7 -11.88 24.31 5.00
CA THR A 7 -11.07 24.29 3.79
C THR A 7 -11.50 25.43 2.88
N GLN A 8 -10.68 26.46 2.78
CA GLN A 8 -10.84 27.44 1.70
C GLN A 8 -10.29 26.78 0.42
N PRO A 9 -11.06 26.76 -0.66
CA PRO A 9 -10.55 26.22 -1.93
C PRO A 9 -9.30 26.97 -2.36
N GLY A 10 -8.23 26.25 -2.60
CA GLY A 10 -7.00 26.81 -3.17
C GLY A 10 -5.83 27.04 -2.22
N LYS A 11 -5.93 26.67 -0.94
CA LYS A 11 -4.75 26.68 -0.04
C LYS A 11 -4.30 25.26 0.28
N PRO A 12 -3.00 24.99 0.21
CA PRO A 12 -2.51 23.67 0.61
C PRO A 12 -2.80 23.43 2.10
N PHE A 13 -3.07 22.20 2.44
CA PHE A 13 -3.35 21.73 3.79
C PHE A 13 -2.21 22.13 4.74
N VAL A 14 -2.39 23.16 5.53
CA VAL A 14 -1.45 23.50 6.61
C VAL A 14 -2.08 23.06 7.93
N CYS A 15 -2.17 21.81 8.17
CA CYS A 15 -2.68 21.31 9.44
C CYS A 15 -2.16 19.90 9.77
N UNK A 16 -1.19 19.86 9.31
CA UNK A 16 -0.53 18.62 9.51
C UNK A 16 0.02 18.44 10.88
N UNK A 17 0.41 19.35 11.37
CA UNK A 17 1.05 19.20 12.61
C UNK A 17 0.09 19.00 13.75
N UNK A 18 -0.82 19.50 13.80
CA UNK A 18 -1.74 19.37 14.80
C UNK A 18 -2.48 18.08 14.90
N UNK A 19 -2.40 17.58 13.95
CA UNK A 19 -2.97 16.28 13.94
C UNK A 19 -1.93 15.21 14.09
N ALA A 20 -0.86 15.68 14.19
CA ALA A 20 0.21 14.69 14.15
C ALA A 20 0.22 13.81 15.41
N ASP A 21 -0.11 14.39 16.54
CA ASP A 21 -0.06 13.67 17.84
C ASP A 21 -1.44 13.32 18.40
N ARG A 22 -2.46 13.24 17.59
CA ARG A 22 -3.77 12.78 18.05
C ARG A 22 -3.84 11.25 18.06
N ASP A 23 -4.59 10.69 18.97
CA ASP A 23 -4.88 9.25 18.98
C ASP A 23 -5.56 8.84 17.67
N ARG A 24 -5.29 7.64 17.21
CA ARG A 24 -5.85 7.06 15.97
C ARG A 24 -6.89 5.99 16.31
N PHE A 25 -7.97 5.95 15.55
CA PHE A 25 -9.02 4.95 15.74
C PHE A 25 -9.31 4.23 14.42
N ILE A 26 -9.28 2.90 14.45
CA ILE A 26 -9.48 2.05 13.27
C ILE A 26 -10.57 1.02 13.55
N MET A 27 -11.53 0.92 12.63
CA MET A 27 -12.59 -0.09 12.68
C MET A 27 -12.21 -1.22 11.71
N SER A 28 -11.52 -2.28 12.22
CA SER A 28 -11.10 -3.41 11.37
C SER A 28 -12.29 -4.28 10.95
N ASN A 29 -13.30 -4.38 11.80
CA ASN A 29 -14.59 -5.00 11.45
C ASN A 29 -15.46 -3.95 10.73
N GLY A 30 -15.05 -3.61 9.51
CA GLY A 30 -15.56 -2.45 8.75
C GLY A 30 -17.06 -2.44 8.48
N HIS A 31 -17.74 -3.60 8.60
CA HIS A 31 -19.20 -3.67 8.49
C HIS A 31 -19.90 -2.95 9.65
N GLY A 32 -19.17 -2.62 10.74
CA GLY A 32 -19.66 -1.78 11.84
C GLY A 32 -19.57 -0.27 11.57
N SER A 33 -19.46 0.14 10.32
CA SER A 33 -19.17 1.51 9.89
C SER A 33 -20.13 2.56 10.47
N MET A 34 -21.42 2.25 10.60
CA MET A 34 -22.39 3.21 11.12
C MET A 34 -22.08 3.63 12.56
N LEU A 35 -21.50 2.73 13.37
CA LEU A 35 -21.04 3.10 14.72
C LEU A 35 -20.04 4.25 14.64
N VAL A 36 -19.01 4.11 13.82
CA VAL A 36 -17.97 5.15 13.73
C VAL A 36 -18.52 6.43 13.12
N TYR A 37 -19.40 6.34 12.09
CA TYR A 37 -20.03 7.55 11.51
C TYR A 37 -20.89 8.28 12.53
N SER A 38 -21.68 7.55 13.32
CA SER A 38 -22.51 8.16 14.36
C SER A 38 -21.66 8.88 15.41
N LEU A 39 -20.55 8.24 15.84
CA LEU A 39 -19.64 8.85 16.81
C LEU A 39 -18.94 10.09 16.23
N LEU A 40 -18.51 10.04 14.96
CA LEU A 40 -17.91 11.22 14.31
C LEU A 40 -18.91 12.38 14.25
N HIS A 41 -20.17 12.08 13.91
CA HIS A 41 -21.24 13.09 13.91
C HIS A 41 -21.43 13.69 15.31
N LEU A 42 -21.62 12.84 16.32
CA LEU A 42 -21.90 13.29 17.69
C LEU A 42 -20.75 14.08 18.30
N THR A 43 -19.52 13.68 18.00
CA THR A 43 -18.32 14.35 18.56
C THR A 43 -17.96 15.64 17.83
N GLY A 44 -18.70 15.98 16.76
CA GLY A 44 -18.59 17.29 16.11
C GLY A 44 -17.69 17.36 14.90
N TYR A 45 -17.36 16.22 14.28
CA TYR A 45 -16.71 16.23 12.96
C TYR A 45 -17.66 16.79 11.92
N ASP A 46 -17.12 17.22 10.78
CA ASP A 46 -17.93 17.74 9.66
C ASP A 46 -18.65 16.58 8.94
N LEU A 47 -19.62 16.00 9.65
CA LEU A 47 -20.46 14.91 9.15
C LEU A 47 -21.89 15.17 9.67
N SER A 48 -22.78 15.53 8.77
CA SER A 48 -24.13 15.96 9.13
C SER A 48 -25.08 14.79 9.36
N ILE A 49 -26.23 15.06 9.99
CA ILE A 49 -27.29 14.05 10.15
C ILE A 49 -27.83 13.61 8.77
N ASP A 50 -27.79 14.49 7.78
CA ASP A 50 -28.22 14.14 6.43
C ASP A 50 -27.20 13.23 5.73
N ASP A 51 -25.89 13.36 6.05
CA ASP A 51 -24.90 12.38 5.59
C ASP A 51 -25.21 10.98 6.16
N LEU A 52 -25.61 10.90 7.44
CA LEU A 52 -26.00 9.63 8.06
C LEU A 52 -27.25 9.02 7.40
N LYS A 53 -28.23 9.87 7.07
CA LYS A 53 -29.47 9.42 6.36
C LYS A 53 -29.13 8.85 4.96
N ASN A 54 -28.06 9.34 4.37
CA ASN A 54 -27.61 8.91 3.04
C ASN A 54 -26.62 7.73 3.09
N PHE A 55 -26.59 6.98 4.18
CA PHE A 55 -25.73 5.80 4.33
C PHE A 55 -25.89 4.86 3.14
N ARG A 56 -24.74 4.48 2.53
CA ARG A 56 -24.68 3.56 1.37
C ARG A 56 -25.35 4.08 0.10
N GLN A 57 -25.58 5.37 -0.01
CA GLN A 57 -26.12 5.94 -1.25
C GLN A 57 -24.96 6.40 -2.15
N LEU A 58 -25.23 6.46 -3.47
CA LEU A 58 -24.24 6.87 -4.45
C LEU A 58 -23.67 8.25 -4.11
N HIS A 59 -22.35 8.36 -4.08
CA HIS A 59 -21.59 9.57 -3.74
C HIS A 59 -21.77 10.05 -2.29
N SER A 60 -22.31 9.20 -1.42
CA SER A 60 -22.49 9.51 0.00
C SER A 60 -21.13 9.64 0.72
N ARG A 61 -21.08 10.51 1.73
CA ARG A 61 -19.93 10.62 2.63
C ARG A 61 -19.90 9.50 3.68
N THR A 62 -20.91 8.61 3.67
CA THR A 62 -21.02 7.46 4.59
C THR A 62 -21.12 6.16 3.78
N PRO A 63 -20.03 5.72 3.14
CA PRO A 63 -20.05 4.47 2.38
C PRO A 63 -20.29 3.25 3.29
N GLY A 64 -20.60 2.11 2.68
CA GLY A 64 -20.97 0.89 3.39
C GLY A 64 -19.92 0.37 4.36
N HIS A 65 -18.66 0.58 4.06
CA HIS A 65 -17.50 0.33 4.92
C HIS A 65 -16.69 1.62 4.99
N PRO A 66 -15.91 1.86 6.07
CA PRO A 66 -15.12 3.09 6.14
C PRO A 66 -14.17 3.22 4.96
N GLU A 67 -14.15 4.40 4.33
CA GLU A 67 -13.25 4.69 3.21
C GLU A 67 -12.44 5.95 3.51
N TYR A 68 -11.13 5.81 3.47
CA TYR A 68 -10.18 6.91 3.65
C TYR A 68 -10.42 7.98 2.58
N GLY A 69 -10.51 9.23 3.02
CA GLY A 69 -10.70 10.36 2.11
C GLY A 69 -12.16 10.72 1.81
N TYR A 70 -13.12 9.87 2.19
CA TYR A 70 -14.54 10.15 2.01
C TYR A 70 -15.17 10.78 3.27
N THR A 71 -14.96 10.14 4.41
CA THR A 71 -15.55 10.60 5.68
C THR A 71 -14.48 11.27 6.54
N PRO A 72 -14.67 12.51 6.97
CA PRO A 72 -13.72 13.15 7.90
C PRO A 72 -13.55 12.31 9.18
N GLY A 73 -12.29 12.05 9.56
CA GLY A 73 -11.98 11.27 10.76
C GLY A 73 -11.75 9.79 10.54
N ILE A 74 -11.98 9.28 9.32
CA ILE A 74 -11.68 7.88 8.98
C ILE A 74 -10.18 7.75 8.63
N GLU A 75 -9.50 6.88 9.36
CA GLU A 75 -8.03 6.71 9.26
C GLU A 75 -7.59 5.80 8.11
N THR A 76 -8.42 4.81 7.76
CA THR A 76 -8.10 3.81 6.73
C THR A 76 -9.37 3.25 6.11
N THR A 77 -9.24 2.67 4.93
CA THR A 77 -10.32 1.94 4.26
C THR A 77 -10.32 0.50 4.75
N THR A 78 -11.46 0.06 5.30
CA THR A 78 -11.64 -1.31 5.77
C THR A 78 -12.85 -1.96 5.09
N GLY A 79 -13.13 -3.22 5.44
CA GLY A 79 -14.11 -4.07 4.79
C GLY A 79 -13.53 -5.47 4.63
N PRO A 80 -12.36 -5.63 3.95
CA PRO A 80 -11.64 -6.92 4.01
C PRO A 80 -11.09 -7.10 5.44
N LEU A 81 -11.62 -8.09 6.15
CA LEU A 81 -11.33 -8.30 7.57
C LEU A 81 -9.84 -8.54 7.83
N GLY A 82 -9.36 -8.09 8.99
CA GLY A 82 -7.97 -8.25 9.40
C GLY A 82 -7.02 -7.18 8.89
N GLN A 83 -7.28 -6.57 7.73
CA GLN A 83 -6.37 -5.57 7.19
C GLN A 83 -6.36 -4.28 8.00
N GLY A 84 -7.52 -3.87 8.55
CA GLY A 84 -7.57 -2.70 9.46
C GLY A 84 -6.69 -2.90 10.68
N PHE A 85 -6.67 -4.11 11.23
CA PHE A 85 -5.78 -4.45 12.34
C PHE A 85 -4.30 -4.36 11.93
N ALA A 86 -3.95 -4.92 10.78
CA ALA A 86 -2.56 -4.83 10.29
C ALA A 86 -2.17 -3.37 9.97
N ASN A 87 -3.12 -2.55 9.46
CA ASN A 87 -2.88 -1.11 9.32
C ASN A 87 -2.61 -0.47 10.69
N ALA A 88 -3.37 -0.85 11.73
CA ALA A 88 -3.17 -0.32 13.10
C ALA A 88 -1.77 -0.67 13.61
N VAL A 89 -1.27 -1.88 13.33
CA VAL A 89 0.11 -2.26 13.66
C VAL A 89 1.09 -1.34 12.93
N GLY A 90 0.82 -1.03 11.65
CA GLY A 90 1.63 -0.07 10.87
C GLY A 90 1.62 1.34 11.47
N PHE A 91 0.44 1.82 11.90
CA PHE A 91 0.31 3.12 12.59
C PHE A 91 1.15 3.15 13.87
N ALA A 92 1.05 2.12 14.69
CA ALA A 92 1.79 2.05 15.97
C ALA A 92 3.31 1.95 15.74
N ALA A 93 3.73 1.20 14.70
CA ALA A 93 5.15 1.12 14.34
C ALA A 93 5.67 2.48 13.87
N ALA A 94 4.88 3.19 13.07
CA ALA A 94 5.23 4.54 12.61
C ALA A 94 5.34 5.51 13.78
N GLU A 95 4.36 5.50 14.69
CA GLU A 95 4.39 6.34 15.90
C GLU A 95 5.67 6.08 16.70
N LYS A 96 5.95 4.80 17.02
CA LYS A 96 7.10 4.42 17.86
C LYS A 96 8.43 4.87 17.22
N THR A 97 8.56 4.67 15.91
CA THR A 97 9.76 5.06 15.16
C THR A 97 9.89 6.59 15.07
N LEU A 98 8.79 7.28 14.77
CA LEU A 98 8.79 8.74 14.67
C LEU A 98 9.13 9.37 16.03
N ALA A 99 8.54 8.85 17.11
CA ALA A 99 8.86 9.29 18.49
C ALA A 99 10.35 9.13 18.80
N ALA A 100 10.93 7.99 18.44
CA ALA A 100 12.36 7.74 18.65
C ALA A 100 13.25 8.71 17.85
N GLN A 101 12.81 9.09 16.65
CA GLN A 101 13.58 10.00 15.80
C GLN A 101 13.45 11.47 16.24
N PHE A 102 12.29 11.89 16.72
CA PHE A 102 12.00 13.31 16.93
C PHE A 102 11.90 13.75 18.38
N ASN A 103 11.40 12.91 19.30
CA ASN A 103 11.27 13.32 20.70
C ASN A 103 12.64 13.58 21.33
N ARG A 104 12.69 14.57 22.20
CA ARG A 104 13.92 14.95 22.94
C ARG A 104 13.58 15.09 24.44
N PRO A 105 14.54 14.93 25.33
CA PRO A 105 14.26 15.11 26.77
C PRO A 105 13.55 16.43 27.06
N GLY A 106 12.40 16.36 27.70
CA GLY A 106 11.56 17.52 28.00
C GLY A 106 10.69 17.98 26.85
N HIS A 107 10.78 17.37 25.67
CA HIS A 107 10.04 17.77 24.48
C HIS A 107 9.49 16.54 23.76
N SER A 108 8.30 16.09 24.18
CA SER A 108 7.60 14.96 23.55
C SER A 108 6.55 15.52 22.59
N ILE A 109 6.81 15.39 21.28
CA ILE A 109 5.91 15.89 20.22
C ILE A 109 5.16 14.75 19.51
N VAL A 110 5.54 13.48 19.76
CA VAL A 110 4.89 12.29 19.23
C VAL A 110 4.66 11.33 20.40
N ASP A 111 3.38 11.14 20.82
CA ASP A 111 3.05 10.35 22.01
C ASP A 111 1.60 9.85 21.98
N HIS A 112 1.09 9.48 20.81
CA HIS A 112 -0.33 9.09 20.63
C HIS A 112 -0.51 7.58 20.58
N HIS A 113 -1.71 7.14 20.90
CA HIS A 113 -2.12 5.73 20.84
C HIS A 113 -2.86 5.42 19.56
N THR A 114 -2.82 4.15 19.15
CA THR A 114 -3.63 3.61 18.07
C THR A 114 -4.62 2.61 18.68
N TYR A 115 -5.90 2.87 18.48
CA TYR A 115 -7.00 2.01 18.94
C TYR A 115 -7.60 1.30 17.73
N VAL A 116 -7.89 0.00 17.88
CA VAL A 116 -8.51 -0.78 16.78
C VAL A 116 -9.58 -1.71 17.31
N PHE A 117 -10.75 -1.72 16.65
CA PHE A 117 -11.84 -2.64 16.95
C PHE A 117 -11.81 -3.82 15.98
N MET A 118 -12.01 -5.03 16.52
CA MET A 118 -11.98 -6.29 15.77
C MET A 118 -13.11 -7.20 16.26
N GLY A 119 -13.63 -8.06 15.40
CA GLY A 119 -14.58 -9.10 15.75
C GLY A 119 -14.03 -10.49 15.50
N ASP A 120 -14.83 -11.52 15.70
CA ASP A 120 -14.46 -12.92 15.50
C ASP A 120 -13.85 -13.17 14.12
N GLY A 121 -14.47 -12.64 13.07
CA GLY A 121 -13.94 -12.78 11.71
C GLY A 121 -12.55 -12.19 11.54
N CYS A 122 -12.25 -11.04 12.17
CA CYS A 122 -10.91 -10.48 12.15
C CYS A 122 -9.90 -11.42 12.82
N MET A 123 -10.33 -12.10 13.91
CA MET A 123 -9.46 -13.02 14.64
C MET A 123 -9.18 -14.32 13.87
N MET A 124 -10.07 -14.70 12.95
CA MET A 124 -9.90 -15.87 12.08
C MET A 124 -8.90 -15.61 10.94
N GLU A 125 -8.82 -14.36 10.47
CA GLU A 125 -7.98 -14.00 9.31
C GLU A 125 -6.49 -14.28 9.58
N GLY A 126 -5.82 -14.94 8.62
CA GLY A 126 -4.39 -15.24 8.72
C GLY A 126 -3.51 -14.01 8.92
N ILE A 127 -3.87 -12.91 8.27
CA ILE A 127 -3.11 -11.65 8.39
C ILE A 127 -3.09 -11.13 9.84
N SER A 128 -4.13 -11.39 10.62
CA SER A 128 -4.17 -10.98 12.04
C SER A 128 -3.11 -11.72 12.87
N HIS A 129 -2.84 -13.01 12.55
CA HIS A 129 -1.75 -13.76 13.19
C HIS A 129 -0.39 -13.14 12.82
N GLU A 130 -0.18 -12.82 11.53
CA GLU A 130 1.07 -12.20 11.06
C GLU A 130 1.33 -10.86 11.79
N ALA A 131 0.31 -10.00 11.80
CA ALA A 131 0.41 -8.65 12.34
C ALA A 131 0.55 -8.65 13.87
N ALA A 132 -0.25 -9.49 14.58
CA ALA A 132 -0.22 -9.54 16.06
C ALA A 132 1.13 -10.05 16.56
N SER A 133 1.66 -11.10 15.92
CA SER A 133 2.98 -11.65 16.28
C SER A 133 4.08 -10.59 16.12
N LEU A 134 4.08 -9.86 15.01
CA LEU A 134 5.10 -8.83 14.78
C LEU A 134 4.92 -7.63 15.73
N ALA A 135 3.68 -7.25 16.05
CA ALA A 135 3.41 -6.16 17.00
C ALA A 135 3.99 -6.46 18.40
N GLY A 136 3.85 -7.72 18.85
CA GLY A 136 4.44 -8.14 20.13
C GLY A 136 5.97 -8.09 20.07
N THR A 137 6.56 -8.62 18.97
CA THR A 137 8.02 -8.61 18.76
C THR A 137 8.57 -7.18 18.78
N LEU A 138 7.85 -6.24 18.16
CA LEU A 138 8.24 -4.83 18.10
C LEU A 138 7.86 -4.06 19.39
N GLN A 139 7.19 -4.73 20.33
CA GLN A 139 6.78 -4.13 21.62
C GLN A 139 5.99 -2.83 21.39
N LEU A 140 4.94 -2.88 20.55
CA LEU A 140 4.16 -1.68 20.16
C LEU A 140 3.16 -1.31 21.28
N ASN A 141 3.67 -0.83 22.38
CA ASN A 141 2.92 -0.62 23.61
C ASN A 141 1.78 0.42 23.51
N LYS A 142 1.78 1.26 22.48
CA LYS A 142 0.69 2.22 22.25
C LYS A 142 -0.39 1.69 21.30
N LEU A 143 -0.33 0.40 20.96
CA LEU A 143 -1.39 -0.28 20.21
C LEU A 143 -2.36 -0.94 21.18
N ILE A 144 -3.62 -0.51 21.15
CA ILE A 144 -4.70 -1.03 22.00
C ILE A 144 -5.81 -1.58 21.12
N ALA A 145 -5.99 -2.89 21.15
CA ALA A 145 -6.98 -3.59 20.35
C ALA A 145 -8.15 -4.03 21.21
N PHE A 146 -9.36 -3.85 20.70
CA PHE A 146 -10.60 -4.31 21.31
C PHE A 146 -11.12 -5.48 20.48
N TYR A 147 -11.31 -6.61 21.13
CA TYR A 147 -11.91 -7.78 20.52
C TYR A 147 -13.38 -7.82 20.96
N ASP A 148 -14.27 -7.57 20.02
CA ASP A 148 -15.72 -7.72 20.16
C ASP A 148 -16.02 -9.22 20.12
N ASP A 149 -15.97 -9.86 21.29
CA ASP A 149 -16.06 -11.30 21.51
C ASP A 149 -17.52 -11.64 21.76
N ASN A 150 -18.31 -11.65 20.68
CA ASN A 150 -19.76 -11.92 20.76
C ASN A 150 -20.14 -13.34 20.29
N GLY A 151 -19.18 -14.09 19.73
CA GLY A 151 -19.40 -15.48 19.32
C GLY A 151 -20.28 -15.66 18.09
N ILE A 152 -20.52 -14.61 17.32
CA ILE A 152 -21.42 -14.68 16.15
C ILE A 152 -20.68 -14.18 14.90
N SER A 153 -20.79 -14.97 13.84
CA SER A 153 -20.36 -14.55 12.49
C SER A 153 -21.60 -14.54 11.58
N ILE A 154 -21.40 -14.28 10.30
CA ILE A 154 -22.49 -14.21 9.33
C ILE A 154 -23.17 -15.59 9.14
N ASP A 155 -22.43 -16.67 9.42
CA ASP A 155 -22.96 -18.05 9.30
C ASP A 155 -23.60 -18.55 10.60
N GLY A 156 -23.57 -17.75 11.68
CA GLY A 156 -24.17 -18.14 12.97
C GLY A 156 -23.18 -18.20 14.11
N GLU A 157 -23.45 -19.00 15.12
CA GLU A 157 -22.60 -19.21 16.29
C GLU A 157 -21.26 -19.84 15.87
N VAL A 158 -20.16 -19.23 16.27
CA VAL A 158 -18.81 -19.61 15.77
C VAL A 158 -18.30 -20.93 16.39
N GLU A 159 -18.91 -21.46 17.42
CA GLU A 159 -18.47 -22.66 18.15
C GLU A 159 -18.11 -23.83 17.23
N GLY A 160 -18.78 -23.95 16.07
CA GLY A 160 -18.56 -25.03 15.11
C GLY A 160 -17.30 -24.91 14.26
N TRP A 161 -16.67 -23.72 14.19
CA TRP A 161 -15.53 -23.51 13.30
C TRP A 161 -14.49 -22.53 13.84
N PHE A 162 -14.67 -21.99 15.05
CA PHE A 162 -13.68 -21.09 15.67
C PHE A 162 -13.68 -21.34 17.17
N THR A 163 -12.74 -22.18 17.61
CA THR A 163 -12.62 -22.60 19.02
C THR A 163 -11.26 -22.22 19.61
N ASP A 164 -10.55 -21.31 18.96
CA ASP A 164 -9.25 -20.81 19.43
C ASP A 164 -9.39 -20.11 20.78
N ASP A 165 -8.44 -20.35 21.68
CA ASP A 165 -8.29 -19.49 22.86
C ASP A 165 -7.56 -18.21 22.41
N THR A 166 -8.29 -17.26 21.84
CA THR A 166 -7.74 -16.00 21.33
C THR A 166 -6.92 -15.26 22.40
N PRO A 167 -7.38 -15.14 23.66
CA PRO A 167 -6.54 -14.57 24.71
C PRO A 167 -5.16 -15.23 24.84
N LYS A 168 -5.10 -16.56 24.94
CA LYS A 168 -3.80 -17.26 25.05
C LYS A 168 -2.94 -17.07 23.81
N ARG A 169 -3.55 -17.04 22.64
CA ARG A 169 -2.84 -16.80 21.37
C ARG A 169 -2.11 -15.45 21.42
N PHE A 170 -2.80 -14.39 21.85
CA PHE A 170 -2.20 -13.06 21.95
C PHE A 170 -1.16 -12.99 23.07
N GLU A 171 -1.40 -13.66 24.21
CA GLU A 171 -0.39 -13.78 25.27
C GLU A 171 0.90 -14.40 24.74
N SER A 172 0.78 -15.45 23.89
CA SER A 172 1.96 -16.10 23.32
C SER A 172 2.73 -15.19 22.35
N TYR A 173 2.08 -14.17 21.80
CA TYR A 173 2.72 -13.16 20.96
C TYR A 173 3.39 -12.05 21.77
N GLY A 174 3.25 -12.06 23.11
CA GLY A 174 3.84 -11.02 23.97
C GLY A 174 2.95 -9.82 24.20
N TRP A 175 1.63 -10.00 24.10
CA TRP A 175 0.65 -8.94 24.38
C TRP A 175 0.17 -9.02 25.83
N LEU A 176 -0.15 -7.88 26.41
CA LEU A 176 -1.01 -7.83 27.60
C LEU A 176 -2.44 -8.15 27.15
N VAL A 177 -3.10 -9.09 27.84
CA VAL A 177 -4.50 -9.45 27.50
C VAL A 177 -5.39 -9.18 28.72
N ILE A 178 -6.38 -8.31 28.55
CA ILE A 178 -7.40 -8.03 29.58
C ILE A 178 -8.64 -8.82 29.19
N ARG A 179 -8.92 -9.87 29.99
CA ARG A 179 -9.95 -10.86 29.67
C ARG A 179 -11.30 -10.50 30.26
N ASN A 180 -12.37 -10.94 29.62
CA ASN A 180 -13.74 -10.99 30.15
C ASN A 180 -14.27 -9.62 30.60
N VAL A 181 -13.93 -8.56 29.88
CA VAL A 181 -14.49 -7.22 30.11
C VAL A 181 -15.96 -7.25 29.63
N ASP A 182 -16.87 -6.79 30.47
CA ASP A 182 -18.27 -6.62 30.03
C ASP A 182 -18.31 -5.45 29.02
N GLY A 183 -18.47 -5.77 27.73
CA GLY A 183 -18.51 -4.78 26.66
C GLY A 183 -19.74 -3.88 26.69
N HIS A 184 -20.67 -4.13 27.61
CA HIS A 184 -21.85 -3.27 27.84
C HIS A 184 -21.73 -2.45 29.15
N ASP A 185 -20.61 -2.59 29.89
CA ASP A 185 -20.36 -1.81 31.11
C ASP A 185 -19.28 -0.74 30.84
N PRO A 186 -19.65 0.55 30.75
CA PRO A 186 -18.68 1.62 30.45
C PRO A 186 -17.59 1.78 31.50
N GLU A 187 -17.84 1.41 32.77
CA GLU A 187 -16.80 1.54 33.82
C GLU A 187 -15.74 0.43 33.70
N GLU A 188 -16.14 -0.79 33.34
CA GLU A 188 -15.18 -1.87 33.05
C GLU A 188 -14.34 -1.53 31.82
N ILE A 189 -14.96 -1.04 30.74
CA ILE A 189 -14.28 -0.61 29.52
C ILE A 189 -13.25 0.49 29.86
N LYS A 190 -13.68 1.52 30.61
CA LYS A 190 -12.81 2.63 31.02
C LYS A 190 -11.60 2.12 31.82
N THR A 191 -11.82 1.23 32.79
CA THR A 191 -10.77 0.64 33.61
C THR A 191 -9.77 -0.15 32.74
N ALA A 192 -10.28 -0.91 31.77
CA ALA A 192 -9.45 -1.66 30.83
C ALA A 192 -8.58 -0.71 29.99
N ILE A 193 -9.15 0.39 29.48
CA ILE A 193 -8.42 1.39 28.70
C ILE A 193 -7.32 2.03 29.57
N GLU A 194 -7.64 2.42 30.80
CA GLU A 194 -6.66 3.04 31.73
C GLU A 194 -5.50 2.08 32.04
N THR A 195 -5.79 0.78 32.13
CA THR A 195 -4.77 -0.26 32.32
C THR A 195 -3.91 -0.41 31.05
N ALA A 196 -4.55 -0.50 29.89
CA ALA A 196 -3.88 -0.64 28.60
C ALA A 196 -2.92 0.52 28.33
N ARG A 197 -3.35 1.77 28.63
CA ARG A 197 -2.53 2.97 28.40
C ARG A 197 -1.25 3.02 29.24
N LYS A 198 -1.16 2.21 30.27
CA LYS A 198 0.02 2.14 31.16
C LYS A 198 0.93 0.94 30.84
N SER A 199 0.52 0.11 29.89
CA SER A 199 1.25 -1.11 29.54
C SER A 199 2.53 -0.80 28.77
N ASP A 200 3.56 -1.63 28.98
CA ASP A 200 4.77 -1.62 28.15
C ASP A 200 4.68 -2.60 26.97
N GLN A 201 3.52 -3.24 26.79
CA GLN A 201 3.24 -4.21 25.72
C GLN A 201 2.01 -3.77 24.93
N PRO A 202 1.84 -4.17 23.65
CA PRO A 202 0.56 -3.98 22.98
C PRO A 202 -0.53 -4.71 23.78
N THR A 203 -1.75 -4.16 23.80
CA THR A 203 -2.82 -4.68 24.66
C THR A 203 -4.03 -5.13 23.86
N LEU A 204 -4.54 -6.33 24.19
CA LEU A 204 -5.84 -6.83 23.69
C LEU A 204 -6.85 -6.77 24.83
N ILE A 205 -7.93 -6.05 24.64
CA ILE A 205 -9.07 -5.99 25.57
C ILE A 205 -10.17 -6.89 24.97
N CYS A 206 -10.47 -8.01 25.64
CA CYS A 206 -11.49 -8.97 25.20
C CYS A 206 -12.84 -8.58 25.80
N CYS A 207 -13.71 -7.96 25.00
CA CYS A 207 -15.01 -7.45 25.41
C CYS A 207 -16.10 -8.45 25.09
N LYS A 208 -16.70 -9.04 26.10
CA LYS A 208 -17.88 -9.89 25.94
C LYS A 208 -19.08 -8.99 25.60
N THR A 209 -19.65 -9.20 24.43
CA THR A 209 -20.80 -8.40 23.97
C THR A 209 -21.92 -9.31 23.44
N THR A 210 -23.05 -8.69 23.15
CA THR A 210 -24.18 -9.36 22.50
C THR A 210 -24.48 -8.61 21.20
N ILE A 211 -24.29 -9.25 20.06
CA ILE A 211 -24.62 -8.61 18.77
C ILE A 211 -26.12 -8.25 18.76
N GLY A 212 -26.46 -7.07 18.23
CA GLY A 212 -27.86 -6.62 18.21
C GLY A 212 -28.44 -6.32 19.58
N PHE A 213 -27.58 -5.99 20.55
CA PHE A 213 -27.97 -5.68 21.94
C PHE A 213 -29.21 -4.78 22.00
N GLY A 214 -30.20 -5.21 22.79
CA GLY A 214 -31.44 -4.46 22.96
C GLY A 214 -32.57 -4.87 21.98
N SER A 215 -32.26 -5.69 20.98
CA SER A 215 -33.27 -6.19 20.04
C SER A 215 -33.96 -7.43 20.67
N PRO A 216 -35.26 -7.37 21.04
CA PRO A 216 -35.90 -8.48 21.78
C PRO A 216 -35.88 -9.81 21.05
N ASN A 217 -35.96 -9.82 19.72
CA ASN A 217 -36.06 -11.07 18.95
C ASN A 217 -34.76 -11.42 18.18
N LYS A 218 -33.85 -10.46 17.95
CA LYS A 218 -32.68 -10.66 17.08
C LYS A 218 -31.33 -10.52 17.78
N GLN A 219 -31.28 -10.06 19.03
CA GLN A 219 -29.99 -9.98 19.74
C GLN A 219 -29.36 -11.37 19.89
N GLY A 220 -28.06 -11.46 19.80
CA GLY A 220 -27.31 -12.70 19.91
C GLY A 220 -27.44 -13.63 18.70
N LYS A 221 -27.96 -13.13 17.58
CA LYS A 221 -28.18 -13.93 16.37
C LYS A 221 -27.54 -13.32 15.13
N GLU A 222 -27.19 -14.16 14.18
CA GLU A 222 -26.59 -13.77 12.88
C GLU A 222 -27.50 -12.83 12.07
N GLU A 223 -28.83 -12.88 12.32
CA GLU A 223 -29.79 -11.97 11.69
C GLU A 223 -29.48 -10.48 11.97
N SER A 224 -28.73 -10.22 13.04
CA SER A 224 -28.25 -8.84 13.36
C SER A 224 -26.94 -8.49 12.67
N HIS A 225 -26.27 -9.44 12.02
CA HIS A 225 -24.97 -9.24 11.41
C HIS A 225 -25.14 -8.69 9.98
N GLY A 226 -25.04 -7.37 9.85
CA GLY A 226 -25.02 -6.72 8.53
C GLY A 226 -26.36 -6.58 7.83
N ALA A 227 -27.46 -7.06 8.44
CA ALA A 227 -28.79 -6.95 7.87
C ALA A 227 -29.63 -5.93 8.66
N PRO A 228 -30.57 -5.23 8.00
CA PRO A 228 -31.45 -4.33 8.73
C PRO A 228 -32.41 -5.10 9.65
N LEU A 229 -32.62 -4.59 10.85
CA LEU A 229 -33.54 -5.22 11.82
C LEU A 229 -34.97 -5.31 11.29
N GLY A 230 -35.38 -4.34 10.46
CA GLY A 230 -36.75 -4.19 9.98
C GLY A 230 -37.57 -3.28 10.88
N ALA A 231 -38.61 -2.67 10.33
CA ALA A 231 -39.36 -1.60 11.00
C ALA A 231 -39.96 -2.06 12.35
N ASP A 232 -40.56 -3.27 12.37
CA ASP A 232 -41.19 -3.80 13.57
C ASP A 232 -40.18 -4.06 14.69
N GLU A 233 -39.05 -4.69 14.33
CA GLU A 233 -37.98 -4.97 15.31
C GLU A 233 -37.31 -3.68 15.81
N ILE A 234 -37.13 -2.68 14.93
CA ILE A 234 -36.63 -1.36 15.33
C ILE A 234 -37.56 -0.74 16.41
N ALA A 235 -38.87 -0.81 16.20
CA ALA A 235 -39.85 -0.29 17.18
C ALA A 235 -39.68 -0.97 18.53
N LEU A 236 -39.57 -2.31 18.53
CA LEU A 236 -39.37 -3.10 19.76
C LEU A 236 -38.03 -2.76 20.43
N THR A 237 -36.98 -2.64 19.66
CA THR A 237 -35.63 -2.29 20.14
C THR A 237 -35.63 -0.89 20.80
N ARG A 238 -36.27 0.08 20.17
CA ARG A 238 -36.40 1.44 20.72
C ARG A 238 -37.13 1.40 22.08
N ALA A 239 -38.20 0.62 22.16
CA ALA A 239 -38.95 0.46 23.41
C ALA A 239 -38.06 -0.20 24.50
N ALA A 240 -37.35 -1.28 24.14
CA ALA A 240 -36.48 -2.00 25.08
C ALA A 240 -35.33 -1.09 25.60
N LEU A 241 -34.75 -0.28 24.73
CA LEU A 241 -33.68 0.66 25.07
C LEU A 241 -34.22 2.00 25.65
N LYS A 242 -35.52 2.13 25.78
CA LYS A 242 -36.20 3.34 26.30
C LYS A 242 -35.88 4.59 25.49
N TRP A 243 -35.68 4.43 24.16
CA TRP A 243 -35.39 5.53 23.25
C TRP A 243 -36.69 6.05 22.66
N ASN A 244 -37.13 7.23 23.14
CA ASN A 244 -38.47 7.79 22.86
C ASN A 244 -38.48 8.83 21.72
N TYR A 245 -37.35 9.04 21.04
CA TYR A 245 -37.21 10.03 19.97
C TYR A 245 -37.38 9.40 18.59
N GLY A 246 -37.71 10.20 17.58
CA GLY A 246 -37.91 9.72 16.22
C GLY A 246 -36.60 9.29 15.53
N PRO A 247 -36.69 8.68 14.34
CA PRO A 247 -35.47 8.36 13.56
C PRO A 247 -34.65 9.61 13.28
N PHE A 248 -33.35 9.55 13.54
CA PHE A 248 -32.39 10.64 13.34
C PHE A 248 -32.68 11.89 14.20
N GLU A 249 -33.53 11.75 15.20
CA GLU A 249 -33.82 12.82 16.18
C GLU A 249 -32.95 12.58 17.41
N ILE A 250 -31.98 13.48 17.64
CA ILE A 250 -31.03 13.39 18.77
C ILE A 250 -31.28 14.57 19.69
N PRO A 251 -31.52 14.34 20.98
CA PRO A 251 -31.73 15.45 21.94
C PRO A 251 -30.52 16.37 22.07
N ALA A 252 -30.77 17.64 22.38
CA ALA A 252 -29.73 18.64 22.50
C ALA A 252 -28.73 18.36 23.64
N ASP A 253 -29.19 17.76 24.73
CA ASP A 253 -28.32 17.36 25.85
C ASP A 253 -27.34 16.28 25.44
N ILE A 254 -27.75 15.30 24.63
CA ILE A 254 -26.83 14.27 24.10
C ILE A 254 -25.76 14.92 23.20
N TYR A 255 -26.17 15.84 22.29
CA TYR A 255 -25.19 16.59 21.51
C TYR A 255 -24.22 17.35 22.40
N ALA A 256 -24.68 17.97 23.44
CA ALA A 256 -23.83 18.74 24.37
C ALA A 256 -22.83 17.84 25.09
N GLU A 257 -23.27 16.65 25.54
CA GLU A 257 -22.42 15.70 26.26
C GLU A 257 -21.35 15.07 25.36
N TRP A 258 -21.71 14.75 24.11
CA TRP A 258 -20.78 14.10 23.17
C TRP A 258 -19.87 15.08 22.45
N ASN A 259 -20.17 16.38 22.45
CA ASN A 259 -19.42 17.38 21.69
C ASN A 259 -17.96 17.47 22.17
N GLY A 260 -17.05 17.01 21.33
CA GLY A 260 -15.61 16.99 21.62
C GLY A 260 -14.85 18.24 21.18
N LYS A 261 -15.52 19.23 20.56
CA LYS A 261 -14.81 20.36 19.92
C LYS A 261 -13.97 21.18 20.89
N GLU A 262 -14.52 21.58 22.02
CA GLU A 262 -13.79 22.41 22.99
C GLU A 262 -12.58 21.64 23.58
N LYS A 263 -12.80 20.38 23.93
CA LYS A 263 -11.74 19.52 24.45
C LYS A 263 -10.64 19.30 23.39
N GLY A 264 -11.06 19.10 22.14
CA GLY A 264 -10.13 18.93 21.02
C GLY A 264 -9.29 20.18 20.78
N LEU A 265 -9.92 21.35 20.75
CA LEU A 265 -9.22 22.64 20.59
C LEU A 265 -8.22 22.89 21.73
N ALA A 266 -8.60 22.57 22.97
CA ALA A 266 -7.70 22.73 24.12
C ALA A 266 -6.47 21.80 23.98
N ALA A 267 -6.68 20.53 23.64
CA ALA A 267 -5.59 19.58 23.43
C ALA A 267 -4.67 20.00 22.27
N GLU A 268 -5.27 20.52 21.19
CA GLU A 268 -4.51 21.06 20.05
C GLU A 268 -3.64 22.25 20.48
N ALA A 269 -4.21 23.18 21.22
CA ALA A 269 -3.48 24.36 21.71
C ALA A 269 -2.30 23.96 22.63
N GLU A 270 -2.49 22.93 23.48
CA GLU A 270 -1.42 22.40 24.32
C GLU A 270 -0.30 21.79 23.46
N TRP A 271 -0.66 21.03 22.42
CA TRP A 271 0.33 20.46 21.50
C TRP A 271 1.05 21.57 20.71
N ASP A 272 0.32 22.56 20.22
CA ASP A 272 0.90 23.71 19.50
C ASP A 272 1.96 24.42 20.37
N GLN A 273 1.67 24.60 21.65
CA GLN A 273 2.65 25.21 22.58
C GLN A 273 3.88 24.32 22.74
N ARG A 274 3.69 22.99 22.97
CA ARG A 274 4.81 22.05 23.05
C ARG A 274 5.65 22.06 21.78
N PHE A 275 5.00 22.14 20.61
CA PHE A 275 5.69 22.16 19.32
C PHE A 275 6.43 23.49 19.11
N ALA A 276 5.87 24.63 19.59
CA ALA A 276 6.56 25.92 19.52
C ALA A 276 7.85 25.89 20.36
N ASP A 277 7.76 25.34 21.59
CA ASP A 277 8.93 25.20 22.48
C ASP A 277 9.98 24.26 21.84
N TYR A 278 9.52 23.16 21.25
CA TYR A 278 10.39 22.21 20.51
C TYR A 278 11.07 22.94 19.33
N SER A 279 10.32 23.72 18.57
CA SER A 279 10.84 24.44 17.39
C SER A 279 11.90 25.46 17.77
N ALA A 280 11.70 26.12 18.92
CA ALA A 280 12.69 27.06 19.44
C ALA A 280 13.99 26.35 19.86
N ALA A 281 13.86 25.17 20.45
CA ALA A 281 15.02 24.38 20.93
C ALA A 281 15.72 23.59 19.80
N PHE A 282 14.96 23.08 18.82
CA PHE A 282 15.47 22.17 17.77
C PHE A 282 14.90 22.57 16.38
N PRO A 283 15.24 23.75 15.86
CA PRO A 283 14.60 24.27 14.64
C PRO A 283 14.76 23.37 13.40
N GLU A 284 15.92 22.73 13.24
CA GLU A 284 16.14 21.84 12.08
C GLU A 284 15.26 20.59 12.15
N LEU A 285 15.14 19.99 13.34
CA LEU A 285 14.27 18.83 13.53
C LEU A 285 12.79 19.21 13.37
N ALA A 286 12.39 20.37 13.87
CA ALA A 286 11.02 20.85 13.72
C ALA A 286 10.66 21.05 12.24
N ASN A 287 11.56 21.65 11.47
CA ASN A 287 11.35 21.83 10.03
C ASN A 287 11.25 20.49 9.31
N ASP A 288 12.12 19.53 9.65
CA ASP A 288 12.07 18.19 9.04
C ASP A 288 10.79 17.45 9.44
N PHE A 289 10.36 17.58 10.70
CA PHE A 289 9.10 16.98 11.16
C PHE A 289 7.91 17.51 10.34
N ILE A 290 7.81 18.83 10.19
CA ILE A 290 6.73 19.47 9.41
C ILE A 290 6.76 18.96 7.95
N ARG A 291 7.95 18.99 7.33
CA ARG A 291 8.15 18.54 5.95
C ARG A 291 7.67 17.09 5.79
N ARG A 292 8.14 16.19 6.68
CA ARG A 292 7.81 14.76 6.61
C ARG A 292 6.32 14.52 6.83
N MET A 293 5.73 15.18 7.85
CA MET A 293 4.29 15.01 8.14
C MET A 293 3.40 15.59 7.03
N SER A 294 3.90 16.58 6.26
CA SER A 294 3.16 17.10 5.09
C SER A 294 3.37 16.28 3.83
N GLY A 295 4.22 15.23 3.88
CA GLY A 295 4.51 14.35 2.73
C GLY A 295 5.43 14.98 1.68
N GLN A 296 6.02 16.14 1.97
CA GLN A 296 6.92 16.83 1.04
C GLN A 296 8.31 16.20 1.05
N LEU A 297 8.88 16.04 -0.13
CA LEU A 297 10.25 15.55 -0.30
C LEU A 297 11.25 16.69 -0.02
N PRO A 298 12.52 16.37 0.30
CA PRO A 298 13.55 17.39 0.41
C PRO A 298 13.65 18.25 -0.86
N ALA A 299 13.90 19.55 -0.68
CA ALA A 299 13.86 20.54 -1.79
C ALA A 299 14.83 20.18 -2.93
N ASP A 300 15.95 19.54 -2.61
CA ASP A 300 16.98 19.17 -3.59
C ASP A 300 16.80 17.74 -4.15
N PHE A 301 15.75 17.01 -3.74
CA PHE A 301 15.54 15.62 -4.15
C PHE A 301 15.41 15.48 -5.67
N ALA A 302 14.62 16.35 -6.31
CA ALA A 302 14.39 16.27 -7.77
C ALA A 302 15.70 16.43 -8.55
N GLU A 303 16.54 17.41 -8.16
CA GLU A 303 17.82 17.66 -8.80
C GLU A 303 18.79 16.48 -8.59
N LYS A 304 18.94 16.04 -7.34
CA LYS A 304 19.88 14.96 -6.99
C LYS A 304 19.48 13.62 -7.61
N SER A 305 18.19 13.32 -7.64
CA SER A 305 17.72 12.09 -8.26
C SER A 305 17.88 12.10 -9.77
N ALA A 306 17.69 13.25 -10.42
CA ALA A 306 17.97 13.40 -11.86
C ALA A 306 19.47 13.24 -12.15
N ALA A 307 20.33 13.82 -11.32
CA ALA A 307 21.79 13.66 -11.44
C ALA A 307 22.20 12.17 -11.32
N TYR A 308 21.57 11.45 -10.39
CA TYR A 308 21.82 10.01 -10.23
C TYR A 308 21.44 9.24 -11.52
N VAL A 309 20.29 9.54 -12.12
CA VAL A 309 19.87 8.89 -13.39
C VAL A 309 20.93 9.14 -14.48
N ALA A 310 21.42 10.37 -14.60
CA ALA A 310 22.45 10.71 -15.59
C ALA A 310 23.75 9.95 -15.32
N GLU A 311 24.16 9.84 -14.05
CA GLU A 311 25.36 9.07 -13.65
C GLU A 311 25.22 7.59 -14.04
N VAL A 312 24.08 6.97 -13.77
CA VAL A 312 23.82 5.57 -14.11
C VAL A 312 23.89 5.37 -15.62
N ASN A 313 23.33 6.30 -16.40
CA ASN A 313 23.39 6.22 -17.87
C ASN A 313 24.83 6.33 -18.38
N ALA A 314 25.62 7.25 -17.81
CA ALA A 314 27.01 7.43 -18.21
C ALA A 314 27.88 6.19 -17.87
N LYS A 315 27.54 5.51 -16.78
CA LYS A 315 28.26 4.29 -16.33
C LYS A 315 28.02 3.10 -17.27
N GLY A 316 26.82 2.93 -17.78
CA GLY A 316 26.47 1.90 -18.74
C GLY A 316 26.68 0.45 -18.25
N GLU A 317 26.34 0.16 -17.00
CA GLU A 317 26.62 -1.15 -16.40
C GLU A 317 25.62 -2.23 -16.84
N THR A 318 26.15 -3.44 -17.13
CA THR A 318 25.36 -4.67 -17.33
C THR A 318 25.26 -5.37 -15.97
N ILE A 319 24.12 -5.18 -15.30
CA ILE A 319 23.85 -5.75 -13.97
C ILE A 319 22.39 -6.19 -13.87
N ALA A 320 22.11 -7.07 -12.91
CA ALA A 320 20.72 -7.45 -12.59
C ALA A 320 19.93 -6.21 -12.13
N SER A 321 18.68 -6.09 -12.59
CA SER A 321 17.91 -4.90 -12.19
C SER A 321 17.61 -4.86 -10.69
N ARG A 322 17.57 -6.03 -9.98
CA ARG A 322 17.52 -6.02 -8.50
C ARG A 322 18.78 -5.40 -7.89
N LYS A 323 19.95 -5.56 -8.53
CA LYS A 323 21.20 -4.91 -8.08
C LYS A 323 21.17 -3.42 -8.40
N ALA A 324 20.64 -3.04 -9.55
CA ALA A 324 20.39 -1.63 -9.89
C ALA A 324 19.44 -0.97 -8.87
N SER A 325 18.42 -1.72 -8.43
CA SER A 325 17.50 -1.27 -7.37
C SER A 325 18.26 -1.02 -6.05
N GLN A 326 19.15 -1.93 -5.64
CA GLN A 326 19.97 -1.74 -4.45
C GLN A 326 20.86 -0.50 -4.58
N ASN A 327 21.45 -0.31 -5.76
CA ASN A 327 22.30 0.86 -6.04
C ASN A 327 21.47 2.16 -5.94
N ALA A 328 20.24 2.14 -6.47
CA ALA A 328 19.33 3.29 -6.37
C ALA A 328 18.97 3.60 -4.91
N LEU A 329 18.67 2.56 -4.11
CA LEU A 329 18.45 2.73 -2.67
C LEU A 329 19.68 3.33 -1.98
N GLY A 330 20.88 2.88 -2.37
CA GLY A 330 22.14 3.41 -1.82
C GLY A 330 22.38 4.87 -2.16
N ALA A 331 21.89 5.32 -3.32
CA ALA A 331 22.05 6.71 -3.77
C ALA A 331 20.94 7.63 -3.27
N LEU A 332 19.69 7.17 -3.35
CA LEU A 332 18.51 7.99 -3.03
C LEU A 332 18.14 7.93 -1.54
N GLY A 333 18.37 6.79 -0.88
CA GLY A 333 18.05 6.61 0.53
C GLY A 333 18.67 7.65 1.45
N PRO A 334 19.97 7.96 1.32
CA PRO A 334 20.58 9.00 2.16
C PRO A 334 19.98 10.40 1.97
N LEU A 335 19.25 10.64 0.89
CA LEU A 335 18.57 11.92 0.65
C LEU A 335 17.21 11.98 1.39
N LEU A 336 16.72 10.84 1.89
CA LEU A 336 15.35 10.68 2.37
C LEU A 336 15.32 10.07 3.78
N PRO A 337 15.48 10.89 4.83
CA PRO A 337 15.41 10.36 6.20
C PRO A 337 14.07 9.69 6.53
N GLU A 338 13.03 9.99 5.76
CA GLU A 338 11.70 9.39 5.90
C GLU A 338 11.54 8.03 5.19
N ILE A 339 12.54 7.55 4.44
CA ILE A 339 12.39 6.24 3.77
C ILE A 339 12.44 5.12 4.82
N LEU A 340 11.45 4.23 4.78
CA LEU A 340 11.34 3.12 5.72
C LEU A 340 11.17 1.81 4.93
N GLY A 341 12.24 1.03 4.89
CA GLY A 341 12.29 -0.16 4.06
C GLY A 341 11.99 -1.45 4.81
N GLY A 342 11.86 -2.53 4.05
CA GLY A 342 11.72 -3.86 4.62
C GLY A 342 11.65 -4.95 3.58
N SER A 343 11.60 -6.19 4.07
CA SER A 343 11.44 -7.36 3.20
C SER A 343 10.77 -8.49 3.99
N ALA A 344 10.00 -9.32 3.29
CA ALA A 344 9.38 -10.51 3.87
C ALA A 344 10.39 -11.67 3.85
N ASP A 345 11.42 -11.56 4.71
CA ASP A 345 12.48 -12.56 4.91
C ASP A 345 13.36 -12.84 3.68
N LEU A 346 13.37 -11.94 2.70
CA LEU A 346 14.13 -12.10 1.46
C LEU A 346 15.11 -10.95 1.20
N ALA A 347 15.52 -10.23 2.26
CA ALA A 347 16.35 -9.02 2.13
C ALA A 347 17.64 -9.27 1.31
N GLY A 348 18.30 -10.41 1.53
CA GLY A 348 19.50 -10.78 0.79
C GLY A 348 19.25 -11.14 -0.68
N SER A 349 18.09 -11.70 -1.00
CA SER A 349 17.70 -12.05 -2.37
C SER A 349 17.08 -10.87 -3.12
N ASN A 350 16.25 -10.08 -2.45
CA ASN A 350 15.66 -8.88 -3.03
C ASN A 350 16.67 -7.72 -3.16
N LEU A 351 17.79 -7.79 -2.42
CA LEU A 351 18.83 -6.75 -2.36
C LEU A 351 18.24 -5.41 -1.89
N THR A 352 17.50 -5.44 -0.76
CA THR A 352 16.83 -4.26 -0.23
C THR A 352 17.55 -3.62 0.96
N ILE A 353 18.60 -4.27 1.47
CA ILE A 353 19.49 -3.67 2.48
C ILE A 353 20.58 -2.89 1.74
N TRP A 354 20.75 -1.62 2.10
CA TRP A 354 21.77 -0.73 1.57
C TRP A 354 22.58 -0.16 2.74
N LYS A 355 23.69 0.50 2.44
CA LYS A 355 24.68 0.95 3.45
C LYS A 355 24.11 1.79 4.59
N GLY A 356 23.01 2.52 4.35
CA GLY A 356 22.36 3.36 5.37
C GLY A 356 21.26 2.68 6.18
N CYS A 357 21.03 1.39 5.98
CA CYS A 357 19.98 0.67 6.72
C CYS A 357 20.36 0.47 8.18
N LYS A 358 19.40 0.76 9.07
CA LYS A 358 19.46 0.45 10.49
C LYS A 358 18.16 -0.26 10.87
N SER A 359 18.28 -1.46 11.41
CA SER A 359 17.11 -2.27 11.78
C SER A 359 16.28 -1.61 12.87
N ILE A 360 14.96 -1.71 12.74
CA ILE A 360 13.99 -1.33 13.76
C ILE A 360 13.70 -2.59 14.59
N THR A 361 13.83 -2.49 15.92
CA THR A 361 13.50 -3.57 16.85
C THR A 361 12.63 -3.02 17.98
N GLY A 362 12.10 -3.91 18.82
CA GLY A 362 11.33 -3.49 20.01
C GLY A 362 12.16 -2.63 20.96
N GLU A 363 13.46 -2.94 21.08
CA GLU A 363 14.39 -2.23 21.99
C GLU A 363 15.00 -0.97 21.36
N ASP A 364 15.18 -0.98 20.03
CA ASP A 364 15.75 0.18 19.30
C ASP A 364 14.85 0.51 18.09
N PRO A 365 13.83 1.32 18.32
CA PRO A 365 12.94 1.73 17.22
C PRO A 365 13.49 2.85 16.34
N ASN A 366 14.66 3.42 16.68
CA ASN A 366 15.28 4.50 15.93
C ASN A 366 16.05 3.95 14.72
N GLY A 367 15.31 3.43 13.74
CA GLY A 367 15.86 2.84 12.52
C GLY A 367 15.06 3.23 11.28
N ASN A 368 15.37 2.56 10.17
CA ASN A 368 14.71 2.78 8.89
C ASN A 368 14.48 1.48 8.09
N TYR A 369 14.61 0.33 8.75
CA TYR A 369 14.44 -0.97 8.08
C TYR A 369 13.73 -1.96 8.99
N LEU A 370 12.57 -2.48 8.53
CA LEU A 370 11.75 -3.47 9.23
C LEU A 370 11.98 -4.86 8.63
N HIS A 371 12.31 -5.82 9.49
CA HIS A 371 12.36 -7.24 9.11
C HIS A 371 10.97 -7.83 9.34
N TYR A 372 10.18 -7.92 8.27
CA TYR A 372 8.80 -8.40 8.38
C TYR A 372 8.70 -9.91 8.66
N GLY A 373 9.77 -10.68 8.33
CA GLY A 373 9.69 -12.13 8.34
C GLY A 373 8.83 -12.63 7.19
N VAL A 374 8.49 -13.91 7.18
CA VAL A 374 7.66 -14.51 6.11
C VAL A 374 6.20 -14.12 6.36
N ARG A 375 5.87 -12.86 6.05
CA ARG A 375 4.56 -12.24 6.29
C ARG A 375 4.26 -11.23 5.18
N GLU A 376 4.09 -11.69 3.96
CA GLU A 376 3.90 -10.81 2.80
C GLU A 376 2.62 -9.96 2.93
N PHE A 377 1.53 -10.59 3.39
CA PHE A 377 0.25 -9.88 3.54
C PHE A 377 0.34 -8.87 4.68
N GLY A 378 0.86 -9.29 5.82
CA GLY A 378 1.10 -8.40 6.97
C GLY A 378 2.00 -7.22 6.58
N MET A 379 3.09 -7.49 5.86
CA MET A 379 4.00 -6.44 5.36
C MET A 379 3.24 -5.41 4.52
N GLY A 380 2.49 -5.88 3.52
CA GLY A 380 1.75 -4.98 2.63
C GLY A 380 0.76 -4.10 3.38
N ALA A 381 -0.01 -4.70 4.30
CA ALA A 381 -1.01 -3.95 5.05
C ALA A 381 -0.37 -3.04 6.12
N MET A 382 0.71 -3.47 6.77
CA MET A 382 1.46 -2.59 7.69
C MET A 382 2.03 -1.38 6.95
N MET A 383 2.56 -1.58 5.74
CA MET A 383 3.04 -0.45 4.91
C MET A 383 1.90 0.53 4.59
N ASN A 384 0.68 0.01 4.34
CA ASN A 384 -0.48 0.88 4.16
C ASN A 384 -0.71 1.73 5.42
N GLY A 385 -0.64 1.12 6.60
CA GLY A 385 -0.76 1.83 7.88
C GLY A 385 0.32 2.88 8.07
N ILE A 386 1.57 2.55 7.76
CA ILE A 386 2.71 3.49 7.85
C ILE A 386 2.49 4.71 6.92
N ALA A 387 2.06 4.44 5.68
CA ALA A 387 1.79 5.51 4.70
C ALA A 387 0.61 6.39 5.13
N LEU A 388 -0.42 5.78 5.73
CA LEU A 388 -1.60 6.51 6.24
C LEU A 388 -1.26 7.36 7.47
N HIS A 389 -0.39 6.85 8.36
CA HIS A 389 0.09 7.59 9.53
C HIS A 389 0.80 8.89 9.10
N GLY A 390 1.62 8.79 8.06
CA GLY A 390 2.45 9.90 7.61
C GLY A 390 3.83 9.92 8.28
N GLY A 391 4.71 10.77 7.77
CA GLY A 391 6.06 10.91 8.27
C GLY A 391 7.06 9.94 7.64
N PHE A 392 6.60 8.96 6.86
CA PHE A 392 7.44 7.94 6.23
C PHE A 392 7.00 7.65 4.80
N VAL A 393 7.95 7.20 3.98
CA VAL A 393 7.72 6.63 2.66
C VAL A 393 8.10 5.14 2.76
N PRO A 394 7.13 4.24 2.91
CA PRO A 394 7.44 2.82 3.09
C PRO A 394 7.77 2.12 1.76
N TYR A 395 8.77 1.22 1.79
CA TYR A 395 8.96 0.23 0.74
C TYR A 395 9.10 -1.16 1.36
N GLY A 396 8.58 -2.17 0.65
CA GLY A 396 8.66 -3.55 1.13
C GLY A 396 8.82 -4.53 -0.02
N ALA A 397 9.56 -5.60 0.24
CA ALA A 397 10.00 -6.48 -0.83
C ALA A 397 9.67 -7.95 -0.57
N THR A 398 9.42 -8.64 -1.68
CA THR A 398 9.34 -10.10 -1.74
C THR A 398 9.62 -10.52 -3.20
N PHE A 399 9.56 -11.81 -3.52
CA PHE A 399 9.59 -12.27 -4.91
C PHE A 399 8.26 -11.92 -5.59
N LEU A 400 8.29 -11.68 -6.90
CA LEU A 400 7.08 -11.32 -7.63
C LEU A 400 5.95 -12.35 -7.47
N ILE A 401 6.30 -13.64 -7.50
CA ILE A 401 5.29 -14.69 -7.32
C ILE A 401 4.58 -14.59 -5.95
N PHE A 402 5.31 -14.18 -4.90
CA PHE A 402 4.74 -14.09 -3.54
C PHE A 402 3.93 -12.81 -3.33
N MET A 403 3.86 -11.91 -4.34
CA MET A 403 2.88 -10.84 -4.38
C MET A 403 1.44 -11.39 -4.21
N GLU A 404 1.23 -12.64 -4.64
CA GLU A 404 -0.08 -13.30 -4.50
C GLU A 404 -0.55 -13.34 -3.03
N TYR A 405 0.37 -13.57 -2.08
CA TYR A 405 0.03 -13.50 -0.65
C TYR A 405 -0.36 -12.08 -0.23
N ALA A 406 0.28 -11.06 -0.79
CA ALA A 406 0.06 -9.65 -0.45
C ALA A 406 -1.01 -8.97 -1.31
N ARG A 407 -1.58 -9.68 -2.28
CA ARG A 407 -2.40 -9.11 -3.37
C ARG A 407 -3.47 -8.14 -2.87
N ASN A 408 -4.19 -8.51 -1.82
CA ASN A 408 -5.28 -7.66 -1.31
C ASN A 408 -4.73 -6.38 -0.68
N ALA A 409 -3.60 -6.43 0.03
CA ALA A 409 -2.98 -5.22 0.61
C ALA A 409 -2.50 -4.25 -0.49
N VAL A 410 -1.93 -4.79 -1.58
CA VAL A 410 -1.52 -3.99 -2.76
C VAL A 410 -2.74 -3.27 -3.35
N ARG A 411 -3.86 -4.00 -3.51
CA ARG A 411 -5.11 -3.43 -4.00
C ARG A 411 -5.62 -2.31 -3.08
N MET A 412 -5.52 -2.51 -1.75
CA MET A 412 -5.97 -1.51 -0.78
C MET A 412 -5.10 -0.24 -0.82
N ALA A 413 -3.78 -0.35 -1.04
CA ALA A 413 -2.92 0.81 -1.24
C ALA A 413 -3.40 1.65 -2.43
N SER A 414 -3.74 0.97 -3.53
CA SER A 414 -4.24 1.61 -4.77
C SER A 414 -5.57 2.32 -4.52
N LEU A 415 -6.50 1.63 -3.84
CA LEU A 415 -7.83 2.17 -3.53
C LEU A 415 -7.72 3.41 -2.64
N MET A 416 -6.82 3.40 -1.66
CA MET A 416 -6.60 4.53 -0.74
C MET A 416 -5.67 5.61 -1.31
N LYS A 417 -5.11 5.39 -2.50
CA LYS A 417 -4.22 6.35 -3.19
C LYS A 417 -3.01 6.70 -2.33
N LYS A 418 -2.36 5.69 -1.75
CA LYS A 418 -1.23 5.91 -0.84
C LYS A 418 0.10 5.56 -1.49
N ARG A 419 1.10 6.40 -1.24
CA ARG A 419 2.49 6.18 -1.65
C ARG A 419 3.05 5.00 -0.86
N VAL A 420 2.99 3.80 -1.46
CA VAL A 420 3.59 2.57 -0.94
C VAL A 420 4.41 1.99 -2.09
N ILE A 421 5.66 1.65 -1.83
CA ILE A 421 6.56 1.15 -2.87
C ILE A 421 6.76 -0.35 -2.65
N TYR A 422 6.30 -1.15 -3.61
CA TYR A 422 6.51 -2.60 -3.60
C TYR A 422 7.71 -2.93 -4.47
N VAL A 423 8.65 -3.69 -3.92
CA VAL A 423 9.84 -4.16 -4.63
C VAL A 423 9.67 -5.66 -4.85
N PHE A 424 9.37 -6.06 -6.08
CA PHE A 424 9.14 -7.46 -6.43
C PHE A 424 10.27 -7.94 -7.35
N THR A 425 11.10 -8.86 -6.84
CA THR A 425 12.23 -9.40 -7.62
C THR A 425 11.91 -10.78 -8.15
N HIS A 426 12.84 -11.33 -8.96
CA HIS A 426 12.69 -12.65 -9.59
C HIS A 426 11.47 -12.61 -10.51
N ASP A 427 11.56 -11.73 -11.52
CA ASP A 427 10.46 -11.20 -12.33
C ASP A 427 9.86 -12.17 -13.35
N SER A 428 10.55 -13.30 -13.67
CA SER A 428 10.15 -14.18 -14.79
C SER A 428 10.81 -15.56 -14.67
N ILE A 429 10.62 -16.39 -15.68
CA ILE A 429 11.35 -17.67 -15.84
C ILE A 429 12.89 -17.46 -15.76
N GLY A 430 13.36 -16.24 -15.97
CA GLY A 430 14.77 -15.87 -15.86
C GLY A 430 15.38 -16.08 -14.47
N LEU A 431 14.58 -16.35 -13.45
CA LEU A 431 15.11 -16.70 -12.14
C LEU A 431 15.73 -18.11 -12.11
N GLY A 432 15.28 -19.00 -13.02
CA GLY A 432 15.94 -20.27 -13.24
C GLY A 432 15.42 -21.45 -12.45
N GLU A 433 16.32 -22.17 -11.81
CA GLU A 433 16.15 -23.54 -11.31
C GLU A 433 15.11 -23.72 -10.21
N ASP A 434 14.69 -22.66 -9.54
CA ASP A 434 13.65 -22.72 -8.51
C ASP A 434 12.29 -23.21 -9.08
N GLY A 435 12.10 -23.04 -10.39
CA GLY A 435 11.02 -23.68 -11.11
C GLY A 435 9.67 -22.99 -10.98
N PRO A 436 8.59 -23.67 -11.43
CA PRO A 436 7.26 -23.07 -11.59
C PRO A 436 6.65 -22.47 -10.31
N THR A 437 7.01 -22.99 -9.14
CA THR A 437 6.49 -22.45 -7.87
C THR A 437 7.03 -21.04 -7.57
N HIS A 438 8.10 -20.63 -8.24
CA HIS A 438 8.77 -19.35 -8.03
C HIS A 438 8.72 -18.46 -9.26
N GLN A 439 8.36 -18.99 -10.43
CA GLN A 439 8.37 -18.28 -11.72
C GLN A 439 7.01 -17.63 -11.97
N PRO A 440 6.92 -16.27 -11.91
CA PRO A 440 5.65 -15.60 -12.17
C PRO A 440 5.30 -15.65 -13.66
N ILE A 441 4.03 -15.81 -13.96
CA ILE A 441 3.47 -15.80 -15.31
C ILE A 441 2.38 -14.73 -15.41
N GLU A 442 1.28 -14.86 -14.63
CA GLU A 442 0.10 -13.98 -14.69
C GLU A 442 0.20 -12.78 -13.73
N GLN A 443 1.21 -12.72 -12.88
CA GLN A 443 1.30 -11.70 -11.82
C GLN A 443 1.45 -10.28 -12.39
N LEU A 444 2.21 -10.12 -13.48
CA LEU A 444 2.37 -8.81 -14.12
C LEU A 444 1.03 -8.31 -14.68
N THR A 445 0.24 -9.21 -15.31
CA THR A 445 -1.09 -8.87 -15.79
C THR A 445 -1.99 -8.42 -14.63
N SER A 446 -1.97 -9.17 -13.53
CA SER A 446 -2.74 -8.86 -12.33
C SER A 446 -2.39 -7.46 -11.77
N LEU A 447 -1.11 -7.15 -11.67
CA LEU A 447 -0.66 -5.83 -11.20
C LEU A 447 -1.07 -4.72 -12.17
N ARG A 448 -0.84 -4.89 -13.47
CA ARG A 448 -1.14 -3.88 -14.50
C ARG A 448 -2.63 -3.59 -14.66
N THR A 449 -3.51 -4.56 -14.33
CA THR A 449 -4.95 -4.36 -14.41
C THR A 449 -5.54 -3.80 -13.10
N THR A 450 -4.72 -3.60 -12.06
CA THR A 450 -5.15 -2.97 -10.80
C THR A 450 -5.24 -1.44 -11.02
N PRO A 451 -6.44 -0.85 -10.84
CA PRO A 451 -6.55 0.61 -11.03
C PRO A 451 -5.63 1.38 -10.09
N ASN A 452 -5.06 2.46 -10.59
CA ASN A 452 -4.18 3.38 -9.84
C ASN A 452 -2.90 2.74 -9.29
N LEU A 453 -2.41 1.65 -9.91
CA LEU A 453 -1.13 1.04 -9.55
C LEU A 453 -0.16 1.21 -10.72
N ASP A 454 0.97 1.86 -10.49
CA ASP A 454 2.04 1.93 -11.49
C ASP A 454 2.94 0.70 -11.36
N THR A 455 2.98 -0.11 -12.41
CA THR A 455 3.78 -1.32 -12.46
C THR A 455 4.96 -1.11 -13.41
N TRP A 456 6.15 -0.95 -12.82
CA TRP A 456 7.40 -0.72 -13.54
C TRP A 456 8.17 -2.03 -13.71
N ARG A 457 8.54 -2.37 -14.93
CA ARG A 457 9.44 -3.51 -15.22
C ARG A 457 10.62 -3.00 -16.06
N PRO A 458 11.67 -2.50 -15.38
CA PRO A 458 12.80 -1.84 -16.05
C PRO A 458 13.68 -2.79 -16.88
N ALA A 459 14.15 -2.29 -18.01
CA ALA A 459 15.01 -3.02 -18.94
C ALA A 459 16.50 -3.02 -18.54
N ASP A 460 16.91 -2.09 -17.67
CA ASP A 460 18.32 -1.96 -17.26
C ASP A 460 18.43 -1.07 -16.02
N ALA A 461 19.67 -0.75 -15.65
CA ALA A 461 19.96 0.08 -14.48
C ALA A 461 19.37 1.50 -14.60
N VAL A 462 19.32 2.05 -15.82
CA VAL A 462 18.82 3.42 -16.04
C VAL A 462 17.31 3.49 -15.81
N GLU A 463 16.56 2.58 -16.42
CA GLU A 463 15.11 2.51 -16.20
C GLU A 463 14.81 2.19 -14.73
N SER A 464 15.65 1.37 -14.05
CA SER A 464 15.50 1.09 -12.62
C SER A 464 15.65 2.35 -11.76
N ALA A 465 16.61 3.22 -12.11
CA ALA A 465 16.81 4.49 -11.40
C ALA A 465 15.61 5.43 -11.60
N VAL A 466 15.08 5.50 -12.83
CA VAL A 466 13.89 6.32 -13.12
C VAL A 466 12.66 5.77 -12.39
N ALA A 467 12.49 4.44 -12.35
CA ALA A 467 11.37 3.80 -11.64
C ALA A 467 11.39 4.13 -10.15
N TRP A 468 12.57 4.06 -9.50
CA TRP A 468 12.70 4.45 -8.08
C TRP A 468 12.40 5.94 -7.88
N LYS A 469 12.97 6.80 -8.73
CA LYS A 469 12.70 8.25 -8.67
C LYS A 469 11.19 8.51 -8.75
N HIS A 470 10.53 7.92 -9.75
CA HIS A 470 9.07 8.08 -9.95
C HIS A 470 8.29 7.58 -8.73
N ALA A 471 8.62 6.38 -8.22
CA ALA A 471 7.90 5.78 -7.09
C ALA A 471 8.00 6.64 -5.82
N ILE A 472 9.15 7.30 -5.61
CA ILE A 472 9.35 8.20 -4.47
C ILE A 472 8.56 9.52 -4.67
N GLU A 473 8.55 10.06 -5.89
CA GLU A 473 7.88 11.32 -6.21
C GLU A 473 6.35 11.19 -6.25
N ARG A 474 5.84 10.03 -6.61
CA ARG A 474 4.40 9.80 -6.74
C ARG A 474 3.71 9.79 -5.38
N ASP A 475 2.73 10.67 -5.16
CA ASP A 475 2.03 10.79 -3.87
C ASP A 475 0.54 10.40 -3.92
N ASP A 476 0.04 10.03 -5.10
CA ASP A 476 -1.38 9.73 -5.32
C ASP A 476 -1.68 8.23 -5.55
N GLY A 477 -0.70 7.38 -5.29
CA GLY A 477 -0.89 5.93 -5.47
C GLY A 477 0.38 5.14 -5.24
N PRO A 478 0.26 3.81 -5.16
CA PRO A 478 1.43 2.94 -4.99
C PRO A 478 2.14 2.65 -6.31
N SER A 479 3.40 2.22 -6.19
CA SER A 479 4.21 1.75 -7.32
C SER A 479 4.75 0.35 -7.03
N ALA A 480 4.63 -0.55 -8.00
CA ALA A 480 5.26 -1.87 -7.98
C ALA A 480 6.47 -1.85 -8.91
N LEU A 481 7.65 -2.07 -8.36
CA LEU A 481 8.92 -2.06 -9.06
C LEU A 481 9.38 -3.52 -9.24
N ILE A 482 9.43 -3.99 -10.48
CA ILE A 482 9.62 -5.39 -10.82
C ILE A 482 11.04 -5.59 -11.36
N PHE A 483 11.85 -6.42 -10.69
CA PHE A 483 13.28 -6.52 -10.98
C PHE A 483 13.73 -7.96 -11.26
N SER A 484 14.66 -8.09 -12.18
CA SER A 484 15.25 -9.39 -12.59
C SER A 484 16.28 -9.92 -11.59
N ARG A 485 16.43 -11.24 -11.57
CA ARG A 485 17.55 -11.92 -10.92
C ARG A 485 18.80 -11.91 -11.81
N GLN A 486 18.61 -12.09 -13.12
CA GLN A 486 19.68 -12.15 -14.11
C GLN A 486 20.14 -10.74 -14.53
N ASN A 487 21.36 -10.65 -15.05
CA ASN A 487 21.93 -9.39 -15.55
C ASN A 487 21.22 -8.93 -16.82
N LEU A 488 21.04 -7.62 -16.94
CA LEU A 488 20.42 -6.97 -18.09
C LEU A 488 21.45 -6.02 -18.73
N THR A 489 21.55 -6.09 -20.05
CA THR A 489 22.48 -5.27 -20.82
C THR A 489 22.01 -3.82 -20.88
N HIS A 490 22.92 -2.91 -20.57
CA HIS A 490 22.65 -1.47 -20.67
C HIS A 490 22.19 -1.09 -22.09
N GLN A 491 21.16 -0.29 -22.18
CA GLN A 491 20.66 0.25 -23.45
C GLN A 491 21.08 1.71 -23.55
N ALA A 492 21.92 2.03 -24.55
CA ALA A 492 22.38 3.40 -24.79
C ALA A 492 21.20 4.32 -25.13
N ARG A 493 21.18 5.52 -24.54
CA ARG A 493 20.13 6.52 -24.73
C ARG A 493 20.70 7.92 -24.83
N ASP A 494 20.12 8.75 -25.67
CA ASP A 494 20.41 10.18 -25.68
C ASP A 494 19.60 10.90 -24.57
N GLU A 495 19.84 12.20 -24.39
CA GLU A 495 19.17 13.00 -23.35
C GLU A 495 17.64 13.03 -23.51
N LYS A 496 17.16 13.06 -24.73
CA LYS A 496 15.73 13.08 -25.03
C LYS A 496 15.09 11.75 -24.62
N GLN A 497 15.72 10.64 -24.97
CA GLN A 497 15.26 9.30 -24.59
C GLN A 497 15.27 9.11 -23.08
N LEU A 498 16.31 9.62 -22.39
CA LEU A 498 16.35 9.59 -20.93
C LEU A 498 15.11 10.26 -20.32
N SER A 499 14.75 11.45 -20.86
CA SER A 499 13.60 12.18 -20.37
C SER A 499 12.27 11.45 -20.64
N TYR A 500 12.24 10.61 -21.67
CA TYR A 500 11.03 9.89 -22.09
C TYR A 500 10.77 8.61 -21.30
N ILE A 501 11.75 8.07 -20.58
CA ILE A 501 11.54 6.89 -19.71
C ILE A 501 10.38 7.17 -18.75
N ALA A 502 10.35 8.38 -18.17
CA ALA A 502 9.31 8.78 -17.21
C ALA A 502 7.90 8.84 -17.83
N ARG A 503 7.77 8.74 -19.16
CA ARG A 503 6.47 8.67 -19.84
C ARG A 503 5.91 7.24 -19.92
N GLY A 504 6.65 6.25 -19.42
CA GLY A 504 6.17 4.87 -19.29
C GLY A 504 6.30 3.99 -20.52
N GLY A 505 6.51 4.60 -21.69
CA GLY A 505 6.78 3.90 -22.96
C GLY A 505 7.39 4.87 -23.94
N TYR A 506 8.45 4.47 -24.63
CA TYR A 506 9.20 5.39 -25.50
C TYR A 506 9.95 4.63 -26.61
N VAL A 507 10.30 5.36 -27.67
CA VAL A 507 11.07 4.80 -28.80
C VAL A 507 12.53 4.69 -28.38
N LEU A 508 13.03 3.46 -28.26
CA LEU A 508 14.41 3.19 -27.87
C LEU A 508 15.33 3.07 -29.09
N ARG A 509 14.86 2.46 -30.18
CA ARG A 509 15.55 2.43 -31.48
C ARG A 509 14.55 2.81 -32.57
N ASP A 510 15.00 3.52 -33.58
CA ASP A 510 14.11 3.97 -34.65
C ASP A 510 14.80 3.83 -36.02
N CYS A 511 14.01 3.90 -37.08
CA CYS A 511 14.48 3.91 -38.46
C CYS A 511 14.32 5.29 -39.07
N ALA A 512 15.03 5.56 -40.18
CA ALA A 512 14.98 6.85 -40.85
C ALA A 512 13.65 7.09 -41.61
N ALA A 513 13.01 6.00 -42.03
CA ALA A 513 11.71 6.01 -42.72
C ALA A 513 10.59 5.66 -41.75
N GLU A 514 9.37 5.61 -42.22
CA GLU A 514 8.25 5.09 -41.44
C GLU A 514 8.50 3.59 -41.15
N PRO A 515 8.35 3.16 -39.90
CA PRO A 515 8.58 1.74 -39.58
C PRO A 515 7.52 0.83 -40.24
N GLU A 516 7.97 -0.27 -40.80
CA GLU A 516 7.09 -1.34 -41.27
C GLU A 516 6.78 -2.35 -40.17
N LEU A 517 7.59 -2.37 -39.08
CA LEU A 517 7.45 -3.28 -37.95
C LEU A 517 7.80 -2.55 -36.64
N ILE A 518 7.01 -2.78 -35.60
CA ILE A 518 7.31 -2.27 -34.26
C ILE A 518 7.51 -3.46 -33.30
N LEU A 519 8.66 -3.53 -32.67
CA LEU A 519 8.95 -4.47 -31.57
C LEU A 519 8.71 -3.76 -30.25
N ILE A 520 7.78 -4.26 -29.45
CA ILE A 520 7.44 -3.71 -28.14
C ILE A 520 7.99 -4.68 -27.08
N ALA A 521 8.81 -4.18 -26.16
CA ALA A 521 9.37 -5.06 -25.12
C ALA A 521 9.46 -4.32 -23.79
N THR A 522 9.60 -5.09 -22.72
CA THR A 522 9.75 -4.56 -21.38
C THR A 522 10.68 -5.46 -20.57
N GLY A 523 11.32 -4.88 -19.55
CA GLY A 523 12.18 -5.67 -18.68
C GLY A 523 13.31 -6.37 -19.43
N SER A 524 13.58 -7.62 -19.07
CA SER A 524 14.69 -8.39 -19.60
C SER A 524 14.60 -8.63 -21.12
N GLU A 525 13.42 -8.54 -21.71
CA GLU A 525 13.24 -8.86 -23.13
C GLU A 525 13.54 -7.67 -24.06
N VAL A 526 13.79 -6.47 -23.52
CA VAL A 526 14.20 -5.31 -24.33
C VAL A 526 15.54 -5.59 -25.03
N GLY A 527 16.47 -6.25 -24.34
CA GLY A 527 17.75 -6.63 -24.96
C GLY A 527 17.57 -7.52 -26.19
N LEU A 528 16.63 -8.47 -26.12
CA LEU A 528 16.30 -9.37 -27.25
C LEU A 528 15.68 -8.58 -28.40
N ALA A 529 14.76 -7.66 -28.09
CA ALA A 529 14.15 -6.82 -29.13
C ALA A 529 15.20 -5.96 -29.85
N VAL A 530 16.20 -5.44 -29.13
CA VAL A 530 17.27 -4.64 -29.73
C VAL A 530 18.16 -5.52 -30.62
N GLN A 531 18.48 -6.75 -30.21
CA GLN A 531 19.23 -7.69 -31.05
C GLN A 531 18.48 -8.00 -32.34
N ALA A 532 17.16 -8.19 -32.27
CA ALA A 532 16.33 -8.43 -33.46
C ALA A 532 16.29 -7.20 -34.37
N TYR A 533 16.18 -6.01 -33.76
CA TYR A 533 16.25 -4.74 -34.52
C TYR A 533 17.54 -4.63 -35.31
N ASP A 534 18.68 -4.92 -34.68
CA ASP A 534 19.98 -4.85 -35.34
C ASP A 534 20.02 -5.77 -36.59
N LYS A 535 19.55 -7.04 -36.42
CA LYS A 535 19.54 -8.02 -37.52
C LYS A 535 18.58 -7.63 -38.66
N LEU A 536 17.38 -7.21 -38.31
CA LEU A 536 16.37 -6.80 -39.32
C LEU A 536 16.83 -5.55 -40.07
N THR A 537 17.48 -4.61 -39.39
CA THR A 537 18.04 -3.41 -40.02
C THR A 537 19.20 -3.78 -40.97
N GLU A 538 20.07 -4.74 -40.58
CA GLU A 538 21.12 -5.28 -41.48
C GLU A 538 20.52 -5.86 -42.76
N GLN A 539 19.31 -6.41 -42.69
CA GLN A 539 18.57 -6.95 -43.84
C GLN A 539 17.82 -5.87 -44.65
N GLY A 540 17.90 -4.60 -44.21
CA GLY A 540 17.26 -3.47 -44.89
C GLY A 540 15.83 -3.17 -44.45
N ARG A 541 15.36 -3.77 -43.37
CA ARG A 541 14.00 -3.55 -42.87
C ARG A 541 13.91 -2.26 -42.03
N ASN A 542 12.78 -1.58 -42.10
CA ASN A 542 12.50 -0.39 -41.30
C ASN A 542 11.77 -0.79 -40.00
N VAL A 543 12.55 -0.93 -38.93
CA VAL A 543 12.04 -1.45 -37.65
C VAL A 543 12.17 -0.39 -36.56
N ARG A 544 11.22 -0.37 -35.64
CA ARG A 544 11.24 0.44 -34.43
C ARG A 544 11.22 -0.45 -33.20
N VAL A 545 12.01 -0.11 -32.16
CA VAL A 545 11.91 -0.75 -30.84
C VAL A 545 11.32 0.24 -29.85
N VAL A 546 10.27 -0.19 -29.16
CA VAL A 546 9.65 0.57 -28.08
C VAL A 546 9.93 -0.17 -26.77
N SER A 547 10.59 0.53 -25.83
CA SER A 547 10.68 0.05 -24.45
C SER A 547 9.44 0.55 -23.70
N MET A 548 8.77 -0.37 -22.99
CA MET A 548 7.49 -0.08 -22.31
C MET A 548 7.61 -0.41 -20.81
N PRO A 549 8.44 0.34 -20.07
CA PRO A 549 8.67 -0.01 -18.65
C PRO A 549 7.45 0.15 -17.73
N CYS A 550 6.46 1.01 -18.09
CA CYS A 550 5.28 1.20 -17.24
C CYS A 550 4.05 1.56 -18.08
N THR A 551 3.21 0.58 -18.35
CA THR A 551 2.06 0.74 -19.25
C THR A 551 1.01 1.73 -18.73
N SER A 552 0.79 1.81 -17.39
CA SER A 552 -0.20 2.75 -16.82
C SER A 552 0.16 4.21 -17.12
N ILE A 553 1.43 4.54 -16.98
CA ILE A 553 1.94 5.88 -17.24
C ILE A 553 1.88 6.19 -18.75
N PHE A 554 2.23 5.21 -19.60
CA PHE A 554 2.11 5.38 -21.06
C PHE A 554 0.65 5.65 -21.45
N GLU A 555 -0.30 4.91 -20.88
CA GLU A 555 -1.72 5.10 -21.16
C GLU A 555 -2.22 6.50 -20.75
N ALA A 556 -1.64 7.06 -19.72
CA ALA A 556 -2.01 8.40 -19.24
C ALA A 556 -1.46 9.53 -20.13
N GLN A 557 -0.57 9.22 -21.10
CA GLN A 557 -0.03 10.22 -22.00
C GLN A 557 -1.09 10.70 -22.99
N ASP A 558 -0.89 11.90 -23.53
CA ASP A 558 -1.78 12.45 -24.55
C ASP A 558 -1.75 11.62 -25.84
N ALA A 559 -2.79 11.77 -26.65
CA ALA A 559 -2.96 10.99 -27.88
C ALA A 559 -1.82 11.23 -28.88
N ALA A 560 -1.29 12.46 -28.96
CA ALA A 560 -0.20 12.77 -29.89
C ALA A 560 1.08 12.01 -29.53
N TYR A 561 1.42 11.94 -28.22
CA TYR A 561 2.57 11.18 -27.78
C TYR A 561 2.40 9.68 -28.03
N LYS A 562 1.23 9.13 -27.70
CA LYS A 562 0.97 7.69 -27.92
C LYS A 562 1.05 7.36 -29.41
N GLN A 563 0.52 8.23 -30.27
CA GLN A 563 0.60 8.07 -31.73
C GLN A 563 2.05 8.17 -32.24
N ALA A 564 2.85 9.06 -31.65
CA ALA A 564 4.26 9.18 -32.03
C ALA A 564 5.07 7.92 -31.68
N VAL A 565 4.74 7.26 -30.56
CA VAL A 565 5.44 6.04 -30.12
C VAL A 565 4.90 4.79 -30.86
N LEU A 566 3.57 4.65 -30.94
CA LEU A 566 2.88 3.49 -31.54
C LEU A 566 1.89 3.98 -32.61
N PRO A 567 2.41 4.41 -33.78
CA PRO A 567 1.53 4.95 -34.85
C PRO A 567 0.52 3.91 -35.30
N LEU A 568 -0.76 4.31 -35.38
CA LEU A 568 -1.90 3.41 -35.68
C LEU A 568 -1.80 2.79 -37.07
N GLN A 569 -1.16 3.45 -38.02
CA GLN A 569 -0.99 2.95 -39.36
C GLN A 569 -0.04 1.76 -39.49
N VAL A 570 0.80 1.53 -38.44
CA VAL A 570 1.72 0.38 -38.41
C VAL A 570 1.05 -0.73 -37.59
N SER A 571 0.41 -1.67 -38.31
CA SER A 571 -0.28 -2.82 -37.70
C SER A 571 0.65 -3.99 -37.39
N ALA A 572 1.77 -4.12 -38.12
CA ALA A 572 2.75 -5.18 -37.84
C ALA A 572 3.48 -4.84 -36.55
N ARG A 573 3.07 -5.51 -35.48
CA ARG A 573 3.64 -5.30 -34.13
C ARG A 573 3.88 -6.64 -33.45
N ILE A 574 5.02 -6.74 -32.79
CA ILE A 574 5.37 -7.91 -31.96
C ILE A 574 5.66 -7.41 -30.54
N ALA A 575 4.97 -7.98 -29.57
CA ALA A 575 5.29 -7.74 -28.15
C ALA A 575 6.11 -8.91 -27.63
N ILE A 576 7.11 -8.63 -26.80
CA ILE A 576 8.02 -9.64 -26.27
C ILE A 576 8.12 -9.45 -24.75
N GLU A 577 7.61 -10.42 -23.98
CA GLU A 577 7.70 -10.40 -22.53
C GLU A 577 7.57 -11.80 -21.94
N ALA A 578 8.49 -12.19 -21.08
CA ALA A 578 8.46 -13.46 -20.35
C ALA A 578 7.44 -13.39 -19.21
N ALA A 579 6.16 -13.27 -19.59
CA ALA A 579 4.97 -13.22 -18.75
C ALA A 579 3.76 -13.59 -19.61
N HIS A 580 2.56 -13.65 -19.04
CA HIS A 580 1.37 -14.08 -19.77
C HIS A 580 1.12 -13.19 -20.99
N ALA A 581 0.96 -13.86 -22.14
CA ALA A 581 0.88 -13.19 -23.45
C ALA A 581 -0.31 -12.26 -23.63
N ASP A 582 -1.46 -12.60 -23.03
CA ASP A 582 -2.75 -11.97 -23.32
C ASP A 582 -2.78 -10.46 -23.08
N TYR A 583 -2.00 -9.95 -22.11
CA TYR A 583 -1.98 -8.53 -21.79
C TYR A 583 -1.59 -7.66 -23.00
N TRP A 584 -0.72 -8.18 -23.85
CA TRP A 584 -0.11 -7.40 -24.93
C TRP A 584 -1.01 -7.23 -26.17
N TYR A 585 -2.09 -8.02 -26.31
CA TYR A 585 -3.01 -7.87 -27.46
C TYR A 585 -3.63 -6.47 -27.53
N LYS A 586 -3.72 -5.77 -26.39
CA LYS A 586 -4.14 -4.36 -26.36
C LYS A 586 -3.24 -3.45 -27.23
N TYR A 587 -1.95 -3.80 -27.35
CA TYR A 587 -0.94 -2.97 -28.02
C TYR A 587 -0.63 -3.47 -29.44
N VAL A 588 -0.68 -4.77 -29.64
CA VAL A 588 -0.34 -5.36 -30.94
C VAL A 588 -1.57 -5.57 -31.82
N GLY A 589 -2.76 -5.61 -31.25
CA GLY A 589 -3.99 -5.90 -31.98
C GLY A 589 -4.13 -7.39 -32.29
N LEU A 590 -5.21 -7.77 -32.98
CA LEU A 590 -5.49 -9.18 -33.29
C LEU A 590 -4.58 -9.72 -34.40
N GLU A 591 -4.04 -8.84 -35.25
CA GLU A 591 -3.15 -9.21 -36.34
C GLU A 591 -1.68 -9.31 -35.91
N GLY A 592 -1.33 -8.62 -34.84
CA GLY A 592 0.03 -8.67 -34.30
C GLY A 592 0.36 -10.00 -33.63
N ARG A 593 1.58 -10.09 -33.16
CA ARG A 593 2.08 -11.33 -32.50
C ARG A 593 2.60 -11.01 -31.11
N VAL A 594 2.53 -12.01 -30.22
CA VAL A 594 3.08 -11.90 -28.88
C VAL A 594 3.99 -13.10 -28.61
N ILE A 595 5.25 -12.82 -28.30
CA ILE A 595 6.18 -13.83 -27.81
C ILE A 595 6.11 -13.71 -26.28
N GLY A 596 5.35 -14.62 -25.66
CA GLY A 596 5.04 -14.61 -24.24
C GLY A 596 4.72 -16.00 -23.72
N MET A 597 4.38 -16.10 -22.45
CA MET A 597 4.04 -17.36 -21.80
C MET A 597 2.55 -17.66 -21.92
N THR A 598 2.23 -18.93 -22.13
CA THR A 598 0.84 -19.44 -22.09
C THR A 598 0.71 -20.64 -21.15
N THR A 599 1.82 -21.07 -20.58
CA THR A 599 1.91 -22.20 -19.62
C THR A 599 2.77 -21.78 -18.44
N PHE A 600 2.78 -22.60 -17.40
CA PHE A 600 3.76 -22.45 -16.33
C PHE A 600 5.18 -22.72 -16.85
N GLY A 601 6.18 -22.26 -16.12
CA GLY A 601 7.58 -22.51 -16.45
C GLY A 601 8.04 -23.91 -16.03
N GLU A 602 9.36 -24.10 -16.04
CA GLU A 602 9.99 -25.39 -15.71
C GLU A 602 11.24 -25.17 -14.85
N SER A 603 11.71 -26.23 -14.19
CA SER A 603 12.91 -26.15 -13.35
C SER A 603 14.15 -26.44 -14.20
N ALA A 604 14.87 -25.41 -14.59
CA ALA A 604 16.08 -25.51 -15.42
C ALA A 604 16.89 -24.21 -15.32
N PRO A 605 18.16 -24.20 -15.76
CA PRO A 605 18.91 -22.94 -15.88
C PRO A 605 18.22 -21.94 -16.81
N ALA A 606 18.27 -20.67 -16.48
CA ALA A 606 17.55 -19.63 -17.20
C ALA A 606 17.76 -19.64 -18.72
N PRO A 607 18.99 -19.79 -19.25
CA PRO A 607 19.15 -19.82 -20.72
C PRO A 607 18.37 -20.95 -21.40
N ALA A 608 18.31 -22.13 -20.79
CA ALA A 608 17.55 -23.26 -21.33
C ALA A 608 16.04 -22.96 -21.32
N LEU A 609 15.57 -22.26 -20.27
CA LEU A 609 14.16 -21.86 -20.17
C LEU A 609 13.78 -20.82 -21.24
N PHE A 610 14.62 -19.82 -21.45
CA PHE A 610 14.39 -18.84 -22.51
C PHE A 610 14.34 -19.49 -23.89
N GLU A 611 15.26 -20.48 -24.13
CA GLU A 611 15.25 -21.25 -25.38
C GLU A 611 13.97 -22.09 -25.52
N GLU A 612 13.63 -22.88 -24.49
CA GLU A 612 12.45 -23.76 -24.48
C GLU A 612 11.15 -22.99 -24.74
N PHE A 613 11.00 -21.79 -24.13
CA PHE A 613 9.77 -21.02 -24.24
C PHE A 613 9.81 -19.98 -25.39
N GLY A 614 10.83 -20.07 -26.25
CA GLY A 614 10.88 -19.31 -27.50
C GLY A 614 11.34 -17.86 -27.38
N PHE A 615 11.96 -17.48 -26.27
CA PHE A 615 12.54 -16.14 -26.12
C PHE A 615 13.94 -16.12 -26.73
N THR A 616 14.01 -16.35 -28.05
CA THR A 616 15.26 -16.44 -28.80
C THR A 616 15.24 -15.46 -29.97
N LEU A 617 16.43 -15.02 -30.37
CA LEU A 617 16.59 -14.14 -31.53
C LEU A 617 15.95 -14.77 -32.78
N GLU A 618 16.21 -16.07 -32.99
CA GLU A 618 15.69 -16.83 -34.12
C GLU A 618 14.15 -16.76 -34.20
N ASN A 619 13.48 -16.97 -33.06
CA ASN A 619 12.03 -16.94 -33.01
C ASN A 619 11.49 -15.52 -33.29
N VAL A 620 12.15 -14.47 -32.75
CA VAL A 620 11.72 -13.09 -33.03
C VAL A 620 11.86 -12.78 -34.52
N LEU A 621 12.98 -13.19 -35.14
CA LEU A 621 13.22 -12.97 -36.59
C LEU A 621 12.19 -13.71 -37.44
N SER A 622 11.95 -14.97 -37.16
CA SER A 622 10.95 -15.80 -37.89
C SER A 622 9.55 -15.19 -37.77
N THR A 623 9.17 -14.79 -36.53
CA THR A 623 7.86 -14.16 -36.27
C THR A 623 7.73 -12.84 -37.06
N ALA A 624 8.83 -12.07 -37.14
CA ALA A 624 8.84 -10.81 -37.89
C ALA A 624 8.68 -11.05 -39.40
N GLU A 625 9.41 -12.03 -39.93
CA GLU A 625 9.32 -12.41 -41.35
C GLU A 625 7.90 -12.83 -41.71
N GLU A 626 7.32 -13.75 -40.93
CA GLU A 626 5.95 -14.22 -41.14
C GLU A 626 4.95 -13.05 -41.14
N LEU A 627 5.04 -12.16 -40.16
CA LEU A 627 4.12 -11.04 -40.00
C LEU A 627 4.25 -10.02 -41.15
N LEU A 628 5.44 -9.86 -41.71
CA LEU A 628 5.68 -8.93 -42.82
C LEU A 628 5.34 -9.52 -44.20
N GLU A 629 5.19 -10.86 -44.30
CA GLU A 629 4.76 -11.53 -45.53
C GLU A 629 3.24 -11.65 -45.61
N ASP A 630 2.50 -11.65 -44.50
CA ASP A 630 1.03 -11.66 -44.41
C ASP A 630 0.43 -10.31 -44.87
#